data_0d7d6a0b1392cca8e5d4c2a02c787a79
#
_entry.id   0d7d6a0b1392cca8e5d4c2a02c787a79
#
_cell.length_a   1.000
_cell.length_b   1.000
_cell.length_c   1.000
_cell.angle_alpha   90.00
_cell.angle_beta   90.00
_cell.angle_gamma   90.00
#
_symmetry.space_group_name_H-M   'P 1'
#
loop_
_entity.id
_entity.type
_entity.pdbx_description
1 polymer ?
#
loop_
_entity_poly.entity_id
_entity_poly.type
_entity_poly.pdbx_seq_one_letter_code
_entity_poly.pdbx_strand_id
1 'polypeptide(L)'
;MAPKLTVVGTAETWAKPSRKLGQHGANLWKAVMTEYQIVDSGGIEMLTAACQQLDRAESLREQIDNDGEILRSKAGPREHPGLKHELAARSFVVRTLHRLGLDLEAVRPIGRPPGRS
;
A
#
# COMPACT_ATOMS: atom_id res chain seq x y z
N MET A 1 1.77 -30.62 19.19
CA MET A 1 2.13 -30.37 18.98
C MET A 1 2.69 -29.47 18.91
N ALA A 2 2.93 -29.08 18.86
CA ALA A 2 3.24 -28.18 18.84
C ALA A 2 3.96 -27.59 18.39
N PRO A 3 4.43 -27.42 18.28
CA PRO A 3 5.26 -26.85 17.90
C PRO A 3 5.32 -25.90 17.10
N LYS A 4 4.91 -25.55 16.67
CA LYS A 4 4.87 -24.71 15.91
C LYS A 4 5.27 -23.58 16.39
N LEU A 5 5.32 -23.41 17.26
CA LEU A 5 5.64 -22.29 17.79
C LEU A 5 6.72 -21.71 17.20
N THR A 6 7.50 -22.29 16.70
CA THR A 6 8.62 -21.68 16.17
C THR A 6 8.44 -21.16 14.81
N VAL A 7 7.32 -21.33 14.25
CA VAL A 7 7.15 -20.91 12.91
C VAL A 7 6.70 -19.53 12.75
N VAL A 8 7.37 -18.66 13.34
CA VAL A 8 7.05 -17.27 13.25
C VAL A 8 7.30 -16.80 11.86
N GLY A 9 6.46 -16.00 11.33
CA GLY A 9 6.68 -15.43 10.02
C GLY A 9 6.10 -16.17 8.87
N THR A 10 5.49 -17.32 9.13
CA THR A 10 4.85 -17.99 8.01
C THR A 10 3.46 -17.45 7.83
N ALA A 11 2.96 -17.58 6.63
CA ALA A 11 1.64 -17.05 6.33
C ALA A 11 0.55 -17.62 7.20
N GLU A 12 0.73 -18.83 7.68
CA GLU A 12 -0.29 -19.45 8.50
C GLU A 12 -0.41 -18.81 9.87
N THR A 13 0.65 -18.18 10.34
CA THR A 13 0.61 -17.61 11.67
C THR A 13 0.38 -16.11 11.65
N TRP A 14 0.30 -15.52 10.49
CA TRP A 14 0.07 -14.09 10.41
C TRP A 14 -1.38 -13.75 10.71
N ALA A 15 -1.59 -12.56 11.24
CA ALA A 15 -2.93 -12.04 11.36
C ALA A 15 -3.49 -11.83 9.97
N LYS A 16 -4.78 -11.90 9.86
CA LYS A 16 -5.43 -11.72 8.59
C LYS A 16 -6.03 -10.34 8.48
N PRO A 17 -6.13 -9.81 7.27
CA PRO A 17 -6.74 -8.49 7.13
C PRO A 17 -8.19 -8.54 7.56
N SER A 18 -8.68 -7.43 8.07
CA SER A 18 -10.04 -7.39 8.56
C SER A 18 -11.07 -7.29 7.43
N ARG A 19 -10.62 -7.08 6.21
CA ARG A 19 -11.50 -7.02 5.07
C ARG A 19 -10.85 -7.72 3.91
N LYS A 20 -11.66 -8.08 2.93
CA LYS A 20 -11.14 -8.76 1.77
C LYS A 20 -10.27 -7.81 0.95
N LEU A 21 -9.18 -8.32 0.44
CA LEU A 21 -8.25 -7.52 -0.36
C LEU A 21 -8.18 -8.07 -1.78
N GLY A 22 -7.89 -7.18 -2.71
CA GLY A 22 -7.59 -7.60 -4.07
C GLY A 22 -6.16 -8.07 -4.18
N GLN A 23 -5.74 -8.32 -5.39
CA GLN A 23 -4.41 -8.87 -5.61
C GLN A 23 -3.29 -7.97 -5.10
N HIS A 24 -3.36 -6.69 -5.43
CA HIS A 24 -2.29 -5.77 -5.05
C HIS A 24 -2.27 -5.54 -3.55
N GLY A 25 -3.45 -5.40 -2.96
CA GLY A 25 -3.53 -5.23 -1.52
C GLY A 25 -3.05 -6.46 -0.79
N ALA A 26 -3.39 -7.65 -1.29
CA ALA A 26 -2.93 -8.88 -0.66
C ALA A 26 -1.42 -9.00 -0.76
N ASN A 27 -0.85 -8.58 -1.87
CA ASN A 27 0.60 -8.61 -2.02
C ASN A 27 1.29 -7.67 -1.04
N LEU A 28 0.71 -6.49 -0.85
CA LEU A 28 1.28 -5.56 0.12
C LEU A 28 1.16 -6.13 1.53
N TRP A 29 0.02 -6.72 1.86
CA TRP A 29 -0.17 -7.35 3.16
C TRP A 29 0.92 -8.38 3.43
N LYS A 30 1.13 -9.24 2.45
CA LYS A 30 2.14 -10.27 2.59
C LYS A 30 3.54 -9.68 2.75
N ALA A 31 3.86 -8.67 1.97
CA ALA A 31 5.18 -8.06 2.05
C ALA A 31 5.43 -7.45 3.42
N VAL A 32 4.44 -6.76 3.96
CA VAL A 32 4.59 -6.12 5.26
C VAL A 32 4.68 -7.18 6.35
N MET A 33 3.80 -8.17 6.31
CA MET A 33 3.80 -9.19 7.36
C MET A 33 5.06 -10.03 7.35
N THR A 34 5.66 -10.20 6.18
CA THR A 34 6.91 -10.92 6.10
C THR A 34 7.99 -10.24 6.92
N GLU A 35 7.98 -8.91 6.94
CA GLU A 35 9.01 -8.17 7.64
C GLU A 35 8.65 -7.73 9.03
N TYR A 36 7.40 -7.41 9.28
CA TYR A 36 7.05 -6.75 10.52
C TYR A 36 6.05 -7.50 11.40
N GLN A 37 5.27 -8.38 10.82
CA GLN A 37 4.32 -9.19 11.60
C GLN A 37 3.49 -8.39 12.59
N ILE A 38 2.69 -7.50 12.06
CA ILE A 38 1.81 -6.68 12.88
C ILE A 38 0.74 -7.55 13.49
N VAL A 39 0.51 -7.43 14.79
CA VAL A 39 -0.47 -8.24 15.48
C VAL A 39 -1.53 -7.46 16.23
N ASP A 40 -1.30 -6.19 16.52
CA ASP A 40 -2.29 -5.43 17.28
C ASP A 40 -3.45 -5.02 16.38
N SER A 41 -4.63 -4.93 16.97
CA SER A 41 -5.82 -4.68 16.16
C SER A 41 -5.79 -3.35 15.45
N GLY A 42 -5.23 -2.32 16.08
CA GLY A 42 -5.15 -1.01 15.43
C GLY A 42 -4.25 -1.05 14.22
N GLY A 43 -3.12 -1.71 14.34
CA GLY A 43 -2.21 -1.84 13.23
C GLY A 43 -2.81 -2.66 12.10
N ILE A 44 -3.54 -3.71 12.44
CA ILE A 44 -4.18 -4.53 11.43
C ILE A 44 -5.22 -3.72 10.66
N GLU A 45 -6.00 -2.88 11.36
CA GLU A 45 -6.97 -2.06 10.67
C GLU A 45 -6.30 -1.02 9.77
N MET A 46 -5.24 -0.41 10.25
CA MET A 46 -4.54 0.56 9.44
C MET A 46 -3.90 -0.08 8.21
N LEU A 47 -3.30 -1.23 8.40
CA LEU A 47 -2.68 -1.90 7.27
C LEU A 47 -3.74 -2.38 6.28
N THR A 48 -4.88 -2.86 6.79
CA THR A 48 -5.96 -3.25 5.89
C THR A 48 -6.42 -2.07 5.05
N ALA A 49 -6.57 -0.91 5.66
CA ALA A 49 -6.99 0.27 4.92
C ALA A 49 -5.98 0.66 3.86
N ALA A 50 -4.69 0.57 4.19
CA ALA A 50 -3.66 0.89 3.21
C ALA A 50 -3.71 -0.09 2.04
N CYS A 51 -3.89 -1.36 2.34
CA CYS A 51 -3.94 -2.38 1.29
C CYS A 51 -5.16 -2.17 0.38
N GLN A 52 -6.28 -1.79 0.97
CA GLN A 52 -7.47 -1.51 0.16
C GLN A 52 -7.24 -0.29 -0.72
N GLN A 53 -6.56 0.73 -0.20
CA GLN A 53 -6.30 1.90 -1.01
C GLN A 53 -5.30 1.60 -2.13
N LEU A 54 -4.39 0.68 -1.91
CA LEU A 54 -3.50 0.28 -2.98
C LEU A 54 -4.28 -0.41 -4.09
N ASP A 55 -5.22 -1.29 -3.73
CA ASP A 55 -6.06 -1.92 -4.74
C ASP A 55 -6.84 -0.87 -5.53
N ARG A 56 -7.34 0.14 -4.83
CA ARG A 56 -8.07 1.20 -5.50
C ARG A 56 -7.17 1.99 -6.44
N ALA A 57 -5.95 2.29 -6.00
CA ALA A 57 -5.02 3.03 -6.83
C ALA A 57 -4.69 2.26 -8.10
N GLU A 58 -4.49 0.95 -7.98
CA GLU A 58 -4.16 0.14 -9.14
C GLU A 58 -5.35 0.05 -10.10
N SER A 59 -6.54 -0.03 -9.56
CA SER A 59 -7.73 -0.05 -10.39
C SER A 59 -7.90 1.27 -11.13
N LEU A 60 -7.64 2.39 -10.45
CA LEU A 60 -7.71 3.69 -11.09
C LEU A 60 -6.63 3.82 -12.16
N ARG A 61 -5.43 3.31 -11.88
CA ARG A 61 -4.35 3.37 -12.85
C ARG A 61 -4.74 2.63 -14.12
N GLU A 62 -5.34 1.48 -13.98
CA GLU A 62 -5.75 0.70 -15.12
C GLU A 62 -6.81 1.43 -15.94
N GLN A 63 -7.75 2.05 -15.25
CA GLN A 63 -8.79 2.78 -15.91
C GLN A 63 -8.23 4.00 -16.66
N ILE A 64 -7.29 4.71 -16.03
CA ILE A 64 -6.67 5.85 -16.66
C ILE A 64 -5.85 5.41 -17.88
N ASP A 65 -5.16 4.29 -17.78
CA ASP A 65 -4.39 3.79 -18.91
C ASP A 65 -5.29 3.43 -20.07
N ASN A 66 -6.47 2.89 -19.80
CA ASN A 66 -7.40 2.56 -20.85
C ASN A 66 -8.03 3.81 -21.48
N ASP A 67 -8.29 4.82 -20.68
CA ASP A 67 -8.98 6.02 -21.15
C ASP A 67 -8.02 7.10 -21.65
N GLY A 68 -6.77 7.06 -21.20
CA GLY A 68 -5.80 8.11 -21.48
C GLY A 68 -5.83 9.15 -20.38
N GLU A 69 -4.66 9.71 -20.10
CA GLU A 69 -4.55 10.70 -19.03
C GLU A 69 -5.23 12.01 -19.39
N ILE A 70 -5.33 12.30 -20.66
CA ILE A 70 -5.99 13.52 -21.12
C ILE A 70 -7.23 13.10 -21.87
N LEU A 71 -8.36 13.58 -21.42
CA LEU A 71 -9.65 13.29 -22.05
C LEU A 71 -10.05 14.46 -22.90
N ARG A 72 -10.72 14.18 -24.02
CA ARG A 72 -11.19 15.22 -24.87
C ARG A 72 -12.64 15.49 -24.61
N SER A 73 -12.99 16.74 -24.51
CA SER A 73 -14.37 17.09 -24.30
C SER A 73 -14.71 18.27 -25.19
N LYS A 74 -15.94 18.67 -25.22
CA LYS A 74 -16.35 19.81 -25.99
C LYS A 74 -15.64 21.06 -25.54
N ALA A 75 -15.32 21.13 -24.27
CA ALA A 75 -14.64 22.29 -23.74
C ALA A 75 -13.14 22.23 -23.98
N GLY A 76 -12.65 21.17 -24.60
CA GLY A 76 -11.24 21.01 -24.85
C GLY A 76 -10.67 19.85 -24.05
N PRO A 77 -9.36 19.67 -24.10
CA PRO A 77 -8.73 18.58 -23.36
C PRO A 77 -8.80 18.85 -21.88
N ARG A 78 -8.90 17.78 -21.11
CA ARG A 78 -8.91 17.89 -19.67
C ARG A 78 -8.29 16.66 -19.09
N GLU A 79 -7.79 16.82 -17.91
CA GLU A 79 -7.14 15.74 -17.21
C GLU A 79 -8.15 14.68 -16.79
N HIS A 80 -7.76 13.42 -16.83
CA HIS A 80 -8.62 12.35 -16.39
C HIS A 80 -8.95 12.55 -14.92
N PRO A 81 -10.23 12.50 -14.53
CA PRO A 81 -10.58 12.77 -13.14
C PRO A 81 -10.01 11.74 -12.16
N GLY A 82 -9.64 10.57 -12.65
CA GLY A 82 -9.06 9.57 -11.78
C GLY A 82 -7.64 9.85 -11.35
N LEU A 83 -6.93 10.75 -12.03
CA LEU A 83 -5.54 11.01 -11.69
C LEU A 83 -5.36 11.51 -10.27
N LYS A 84 -6.16 12.46 -9.84
CA LYS A 84 -6.00 12.95 -8.49
C LYS A 84 -6.45 11.93 -7.46
N HIS A 85 -7.41 11.10 -7.78
CA HIS A 85 -7.83 10.06 -6.85
C HIS A 85 -6.79 8.96 -6.73
N GLU A 86 -6.13 8.64 -7.83
CA GLU A 86 -5.05 7.67 -7.76
C GLU A 86 -3.92 8.21 -6.89
N LEU A 87 -3.55 9.47 -7.09
CA LEU A 87 -2.49 10.06 -6.31
C LEU A 87 -2.86 10.10 -4.83
N ALA A 88 -4.10 10.46 -4.52
CA ALA A 88 -4.54 10.51 -3.13
C ALA A 88 -4.49 9.14 -2.49
N ALA A 89 -4.89 8.10 -3.23
CA ALA A 89 -4.87 6.75 -2.69
C ALA A 89 -3.43 6.30 -2.42
N ARG A 90 -2.52 6.55 -3.35
CA ARG A 90 -1.13 6.17 -3.14
C ARG A 90 -0.49 6.95 -1.99
N SER A 91 -0.85 8.23 -1.86
CA SER A 91 -0.34 9.00 -0.74
C SER A 91 -0.84 8.45 0.58
N PHE A 92 -2.10 8.02 0.61
CA PHE A 92 -2.65 7.41 1.81
C PHE A 92 -1.85 6.17 2.20
N VAL A 93 -1.51 5.33 1.21
CA VAL A 93 -0.75 4.12 1.48
C VAL A 93 0.59 4.47 2.12
N VAL A 94 1.32 5.39 1.51
CA VAL A 94 2.64 5.74 2.01
C VAL A 94 2.57 6.33 3.41
N ARG A 95 1.63 7.24 3.63
CA ARG A 95 1.50 7.87 4.93
C ARG A 95 1.09 6.87 6.01
N THR A 96 0.22 5.93 5.65
CA THR A 96 -0.23 4.95 6.61
C THR A 96 0.89 4.00 6.99
N LEU A 97 1.66 3.55 6.01
CA LEU A 97 2.79 2.69 6.33
C LEU A 97 3.78 3.43 7.22
N HIS A 98 3.98 4.71 6.96
CA HIS A 98 4.87 5.49 7.79
C HIS A 98 4.33 5.62 9.21
N ARG A 99 3.04 5.82 9.36
CA ARG A 99 2.44 5.91 10.69
C ARG A 99 2.52 4.60 11.45
N LEU A 100 2.50 3.51 10.75
CA LEU A 100 2.66 2.22 11.39
C LEU A 100 4.07 2.00 11.90
N GLY A 101 4.95 2.93 11.60
CA GLY A 101 6.33 2.79 12.04
C GLY A 101 7.16 1.89 11.17
N LEU A 102 6.68 1.56 10.01
CA LEU A 102 7.45 0.71 9.14
C LEU A 102 8.58 1.53 8.56
N ASP A 103 9.74 0.94 8.60
CA ASP A 103 10.93 1.65 8.22
C ASP A 103 11.13 1.75 6.73
N LEU A 104 10.47 2.69 6.14
CA LEU A 104 10.63 2.92 4.71
C LEU A 104 11.97 3.53 4.41
N GLU A 105 12.61 4.06 5.44
CA GLU A 105 13.90 4.64 5.22
C GLU A 105 14.92 3.61 4.91
N ALA A 106 14.69 2.41 5.29
CA ALA A 106 15.62 1.35 5.03
C ALA A 106 15.91 1.16 3.57
N VAL A 107 14.99 1.62 2.73
CA VAL A 107 15.22 1.48 1.31
C VAL A 107 15.77 2.72 0.68
N ARG A 108 16.05 3.74 1.49
CA ARG A 108 16.60 4.94 0.92
C ARG A 108 18.02 4.75 0.52
N PRO A 109 18.43 5.39 -0.51
CA PRO A 109 19.83 5.32 -0.93
C PRO A 109 20.69 5.83 0.17
N ILE A 110 21.70 5.10 0.45
CA ILE A 110 22.58 5.49 1.45
C ILE A 110 23.41 6.65 1.14
N GLY A 111 23.64 6.93 -0.06
CA GLY A 111 24.49 8.00 -0.39
C GLY A 111 24.02 9.37 -0.04
N ARG A 112 22.78 9.54 0.45
CA ARG A 112 22.33 10.81 0.72
C ARG A 112 23.04 11.37 1.86
N PRO A 113 23.82 12.37 1.72
CA PRO A 113 24.57 12.93 2.82
C PRO A 113 23.61 13.62 3.75
N PRO A 114 23.65 13.25 4.95
CA PRO A 114 22.77 13.90 5.88
C PRO A 114 23.23 15.30 6.04
N GLY A 115 22.41 16.08 6.32
CA GLY A 115 22.80 17.40 6.58
C GLY A 115 23.23 18.23 5.44
N ARG A 116 23.30 17.69 4.32
CA ARG A 116 23.74 18.37 3.31
C ARG A 116 22.71 19.15 3.02
N SER A 117 22.58 19.88 3.07
CA SER A 117 21.49 20.63 2.79
C SER A 117 21.58 21.42 1.70
#